data_e23d15ae3197fccf5e7f9a16fee35061
#
_entry.id   e23d15ae3197fccf5e7f9a16fee35061
#
_cell.length_a   1.000
_cell.length_b   1.000
_cell.length_c   1.000
_cell.angle_alpha   90.00
_cell.angle_beta   90.00
_cell.angle_gamma   90.00
#
_symmetry.space_group_name_H-M   'P 1'
#
loop_
_entity.id
_entity.type
_entity.pdbx_description
1 polymer ?
#
loop_
_entity_poly.entity_id
_entity_poly.type
_entity_poly.pdbx_seq_one_letter_code
_entity_poly.pdbx_strand_id
1 'polypeptide(L)'
;MMKNTFSFSLTRRRALQSLLLGVVSPTLFARQPVALRAVSLFQGATDSLAALGVTPAGIVESWTEKPVYRYLRPQLSGVPQLGLETQPALEKIVLLNPDIIFASRFRHQDIAPLLQKIAPVALLDDVFEFKKTLRVVAENLAMKSAAAQLLERWDARVATLRNLIRTRFDTANGPQVSVIEVRPDHIRSYVARSFPGSVMSELGFAWSEQAMQAQSASLRFSGMENIPLLDADIFFILLRANSPAIARQYQTLTVHPLWQQLRAVKAGQLWVVDSVPWSLSGGILGANQILNDVEYALLRGRA
;
A
#
# COMPACT_ATOMS: atom_id res chain seq x y z
N MET A 1 48.37 1.27 93.47
CA MET A 1 49.56 1.95 92.91
C MET A 1 49.15 2.53 91.57
N MET A 2 48.92 3.80 91.65
CA MET A 2 49.44 4.93 90.81
C MET A 2 49.05 4.84 89.31
N LYS A 3 48.14 5.71 88.96
CA LYS A 3 48.32 7.00 88.21
C LYS A 3 48.68 6.74 86.76
N ASN A 4 48.11 7.36 85.73
CA ASN A 4 47.74 8.74 85.54
C ASN A 4 46.80 8.90 84.35
N THR A 5 45.84 9.71 84.50
CA THR A 5 45.14 10.54 83.54
C THR A 5 46.04 11.24 82.51
N PHE A 6 45.63 11.38 81.25
CA PHE A 6 45.74 12.64 80.54
C PHE A 6 44.68 12.75 79.50
N SER A 7 43.84 13.70 79.73
CA SER A 7 42.90 14.35 78.83
C SER A 7 43.64 15.25 77.88
N PHE A 8 43.28 15.26 76.59
CA PHE A 8 43.41 16.43 75.73
C PHE A 8 42.21 16.55 74.80
N SER A 9 41.38 17.47 75.19
CA SER A 9 40.46 18.12 74.28
C SER A 9 41.19 19.14 73.39
N LEU A 10 40.77 19.35 72.18
CA LEU A 10 40.92 20.53 71.31
C LEU A 10 40.79 20.05 69.87
N THR A 11 40.06 20.55 69.03
CA THR A 11 39.16 21.70 68.91
C THR A 11 38.35 21.47 67.65
N ARG A 12 37.10 21.49 67.78
CA ARG A 12 36.17 21.72 66.66
C ARG A 12 36.44 23.11 66.12
N ARG A 13 36.81 23.20 64.87
CA ARG A 13 36.62 24.33 63.96
C ARG A 13 37.67 24.28 62.85
N ARG A 14 37.40 23.49 61.80
CA ARG A 14 37.71 23.82 60.39
C ARG A 14 36.64 23.15 59.57
N ALA A 15 35.62 23.82 59.51
CA ALA A 15 34.72 24.19 58.47
C ALA A 15 34.89 23.44 57.17
N LEU A 16 33.92 22.61 56.96
CA LEU A 16 33.51 22.20 55.64
C LEU A 16 33.12 23.43 54.80
N GLN A 17 33.96 23.81 53.89
CA GLN A 17 33.58 24.52 52.70
C GLN A 17 33.66 23.51 51.52
N SER A 18 32.68 22.60 51.45
CA SER A 18 32.41 21.83 50.23
C SER A 18 31.68 22.76 49.30
N LEU A 19 32.39 23.25 48.30
CA LEU A 19 31.83 23.92 47.12
C LEU A 19 30.93 22.88 46.40
N LEU A 20 29.63 23.06 46.52
CA LEU A 20 28.65 22.45 45.63
C LEU A 20 28.78 23.16 44.28
N LEU A 21 29.69 22.69 43.45
CA LEU A 21 29.65 22.90 42.00
C LEU A 21 28.41 22.16 41.46
N GLY A 22 27.31 22.87 41.40
CA GLY A 22 26.14 22.45 40.68
C GLY A 22 26.51 22.25 39.21
N VAL A 23 26.68 21.00 38.81
CA VAL A 23 26.73 20.62 37.38
C VAL A 23 25.34 20.89 36.85
N VAL A 24 25.12 22.09 36.32
CA VAL A 24 23.99 22.35 35.43
C VAL A 24 24.27 21.59 34.16
N SER A 25 23.83 20.33 34.12
CA SER A 25 23.77 19.59 32.87
C SER A 25 22.86 20.36 31.94
N PRO A 26 23.32 20.84 30.77
CA PRO A 26 22.42 21.38 29.80
C PRO A 26 21.52 20.22 29.36
N THR A 27 20.27 20.22 29.82
CA THR A 27 19.24 19.42 29.20
C THR A 27 19.17 19.87 27.75
N LEU A 28 19.85 19.13 26.88
CA LEU A 28 19.62 19.18 25.45
C LEU A 28 18.13 18.85 25.28
N PHE A 29 17.31 19.89 25.20
CA PHE A 29 15.98 19.76 24.64
C PHE A 29 16.21 19.28 23.20
N ALA A 30 16.21 17.97 23.03
CA ALA A 30 16.10 17.37 21.72
C ALA A 30 14.82 17.95 21.11
N ARG A 31 15.00 18.94 20.23
CA ARG A 31 13.91 19.53 19.45
C ARG A 31 13.27 18.36 18.74
N GLN A 32 12.09 17.95 19.20
CA GLN A 32 11.36 16.91 18.49
C GLN A 32 11.28 17.36 17.03
N PRO A 33 11.68 16.51 16.08
CA PRO A 33 11.58 16.86 14.68
C PRO A 33 10.13 17.25 14.43
N VAL A 34 9.91 18.48 13.97
CA VAL A 34 8.58 18.94 13.58
C VAL A 34 8.10 17.94 12.53
N ALA A 35 7.03 17.21 12.84
CA ALA A 35 6.50 16.23 11.93
C ALA A 35 6.13 16.94 10.62
N LEU A 36 6.75 16.52 9.51
CA LEU A 36 6.50 17.10 8.18
C LEU A 36 5.01 17.00 7.84
N ARG A 37 4.44 18.12 7.42
CA ARG A 37 3.05 18.24 7.00
C ARG A 37 2.92 17.73 5.56
N ALA A 38 2.78 16.43 5.41
CA ALA A 38 2.66 15.78 4.10
C ALA A 38 1.21 15.83 3.59
N VAL A 39 1.03 16.16 2.32
CA VAL A 39 -0.25 16.08 1.60
C VAL A 39 -0.14 14.96 0.56
N SER A 40 -1.16 14.11 0.46
CA SER A 40 -1.23 13.04 -0.53
C SER A 40 -2.39 13.25 -1.50
N LEU A 41 -2.06 13.28 -2.79
CA LEU A 41 -3.03 13.50 -3.87
C LEU A 41 -3.37 12.23 -4.66
N PHE A 42 -2.89 11.04 -4.25
CA PHE A 42 -3.28 9.75 -4.86
C PHE A 42 -3.17 8.59 -3.86
N GLN A 43 -3.95 7.54 -4.10
CA GLN A 43 -4.17 6.47 -3.14
C GLN A 43 -2.89 5.72 -2.75
N GLY A 44 -1.98 5.46 -3.68
CA GLY A 44 -0.72 4.77 -3.40
C GLY A 44 0.20 5.52 -2.44
N ALA A 45 0.25 6.86 -2.52
CA ALA A 45 0.99 7.66 -1.54
C ALA A 45 0.29 7.71 -0.18
N THR A 46 -1.05 7.78 -0.17
CA THR A 46 -1.85 7.72 1.06
C THR A 46 -1.62 6.41 1.81
N ASP A 47 -1.65 5.28 1.11
CA ASP A 47 -1.34 3.94 1.63
C ASP A 47 0.10 3.86 2.16
N SER A 48 1.08 4.41 1.41
CA SER A 48 2.49 4.42 1.79
C SER A 48 2.74 5.25 3.06
N LEU A 49 2.10 6.41 3.20
CA LEU A 49 2.15 7.22 4.43
C LEU A 49 1.61 6.43 5.62
N ALA A 50 0.44 5.81 5.46
CA ALA A 50 -0.15 4.96 6.49
C ALA A 50 0.76 3.77 6.84
N ALA A 51 1.36 3.11 5.86
CA ALA A 51 2.30 2.01 6.07
C ALA A 51 3.54 2.43 6.89
N LEU A 52 3.98 3.67 6.74
CA LEU A 52 5.08 4.26 7.49
C LEU A 52 4.65 4.80 8.86
N GLY A 53 3.37 4.70 9.22
CA GLY A 53 2.83 5.25 10.47
C GLY A 53 2.70 6.78 10.47
N VAL A 54 2.69 7.42 9.31
CA VAL A 54 2.58 8.86 9.16
C VAL A 54 1.14 9.25 8.86
N THR A 55 0.59 10.14 9.68
CA THR A 55 -0.72 10.75 9.42
C THR A 55 -0.52 12.00 8.56
N PRO A 56 -1.00 12.02 7.31
CA PRO A 56 -0.88 13.18 6.43
C PRO A 56 -1.72 14.37 6.92
N ALA A 57 -1.31 15.59 6.58
CA ALA A 57 -2.07 16.80 6.84
C ALA A 57 -3.37 16.88 6.04
N GLY A 58 -3.42 16.20 4.88
CA GLY A 58 -4.60 16.08 4.04
C GLY A 58 -4.43 15.03 2.96
N ILE A 59 -5.54 14.44 2.52
CA ILE A 59 -5.60 13.39 1.52
C ILE A 59 -6.76 13.61 0.55
N VAL A 60 -6.66 13.05 -0.65
CA VAL A 60 -7.80 12.96 -1.57
C VAL A 60 -8.77 11.86 -1.13
N GLU A 61 -10.04 12.01 -1.48
CA GLU A 61 -11.06 11.02 -1.22
C GLU A 61 -10.78 9.70 -1.95
N SER A 62 -11.10 8.58 -1.30
CA SER A 62 -11.07 7.27 -1.95
C SER A 62 -12.08 7.16 -3.11
N TRP A 63 -11.80 6.30 -4.10
CA TRP A 63 -12.67 6.09 -5.26
C TRP A 63 -14.02 5.46 -4.88
N THR A 64 -13.99 4.57 -3.90
CA THR A 64 -15.14 3.91 -3.28
C THR A 64 -14.97 3.95 -1.77
N GLU A 65 -15.97 3.51 -0.99
CA GLU A 65 -15.88 3.46 0.49
C GLU A 65 -15.53 4.80 1.14
N LYS A 66 -16.02 5.87 0.55
CA LYS A 66 -15.70 7.24 0.97
C LYS A 66 -15.87 7.50 2.47
N PRO A 67 -15.15 8.46 3.02
CA PRO A 67 -14.09 9.26 2.35
C PRO A 67 -12.75 8.53 2.25
N VAL A 68 -12.53 7.46 3.02
CA VAL A 68 -11.29 6.69 3.14
C VAL A 68 -11.59 5.20 3.05
N TYR A 69 -10.78 4.43 2.34
CA TYR A 69 -10.91 2.97 2.28
C TYR A 69 -10.93 2.34 3.67
N ARG A 70 -11.78 1.33 3.88
CA ARG A 70 -11.98 0.70 5.18
C ARG A 70 -10.68 0.28 5.86
N TYR A 71 -9.74 -0.28 5.11
CA TYR A 71 -8.47 -0.76 5.66
C TYR A 71 -7.53 0.38 6.14
N LEU A 72 -7.73 1.62 5.69
CA LEU A 72 -6.96 2.79 6.11
C LEU A 72 -7.64 3.61 7.22
N ARG A 73 -8.93 3.40 7.47
CA ARG A 73 -9.70 4.18 8.47
C ARG A 73 -9.10 4.20 9.87
N PRO A 74 -8.53 3.09 10.40
CA PRO A 74 -7.95 3.13 11.74
C PRO A 74 -6.86 4.18 11.92
N GLN A 75 -6.15 4.54 10.85
CA GLN A 75 -5.04 5.49 10.88
C GLN A 75 -5.41 6.86 10.29
N LEU A 76 -6.35 6.92 9.37
CA LEU A 76 -6.65 8.11 8.55
C LEU A 76 -8.05 8.67 8.77
N SER A 77 -8.82 8.12 9.70
CA SER A 77 -10.11 8.68 10.08
C SER A 77 -9.92 10.09 10.65
N GLY A 78 -10.64 11.07 10.10
CA GLY A 78 -10.53 12.48 10.52
C GLY A 78 -9.48 13.30 9.78
N VAL A 79 -8.68 12.71 8.90
CA VAL A 79 -7.75 13.48 8.04
C VAL A 79 -8.54 14.36 7.06
N PRO A 80 -8.19 15.65 6.91
CA PRO A 80 -8.84 16.57 5.97
C PRO A 80 -8.91 16.03 4.55
N GLN A 81 -10.12 16.13 3.94
CA GLN A 81 -10.37 15.66 2.58
C GLN A 81 -10.18 16.80 1.57
N LEU A 82 -9.35 16.54 0.56
CA LEU A 82 -8.90 17.52 -0.43
C LEU A 82 -9.65 17.42 -1.75
N GLY A 83 -10.78 16.73 -1.78
CA GLY A 83 -11.55 16.47 -2.99
C GLY A 83 -11.12 15.19 -3.70
N LEU A 84 -11.40 15.08 -4.99
CA LEU A 84 -11.13 13.89 -5.78
C LEU A 84 -9.66 13.79 -6.20
N GLU A 85 -9.16 12.59 -6.37
CA GLU A 85 -7.81 12.35 -6.92
C GLU A 85 -7.62 12.98 -8.31
N THR A 86 -8.69 13.03 -9.12
CA THR A 86 -8.66 13.66 -10.44
C THR A 86 -8.88 15.18 -10.40
N GLN A 87 -9.37 15.71 -9.30
CA GLN A 87 -9.72 17.12 -9.13
C GLN A 87 -9.51 17.55 -7.67
N PRO A 88 -8.24 17.65 -7.21
CA PRO A 88 -7.94 18.09 -5.86
C PRO A 88 -8.25 19.59 -5.69
N ALA A 89 -8.76 19.95 -4.51
CA ALA A 89 -9.09 21.34 -4.16
C ALA A 89 -7.82 22.10 -3.73
N LEU A 90 -7.26 22.89 -4.66
CA LEU A 90 -6.00 23.62 -4.44
C LEU A 90 -6.07 24.58 -3.25
N GLU A 91 -7.21 25.26 -3.06
CA GLU A 91 -7.44 26.19 -1.95
C GLU A 91 -7.32 25.48 -0.60
N LYS A 92 -7.85 24.26 -0.49
CA LYS A 92 -7.72 23.46 0.73
C LYS A 92 -6.27 23.05 0.97
N ILE A 93 -5.51 22.73 -0.09
CA ILE A 93 -4.09 22.40 0.03
C ILE A 93 -3.30 23.59 0.55
N VAL A 94 -3.54 24.79 0.00
CA VAL A 94 -2.89 26.04 0.47
C VAL A 94 -3.15 26.28 1.96
N LEU A 95 -4.40 26.12 2.42
CA LEU A 95 -4.78 26.33 3.83
C LEU A 95 -4.07 25.35 4.78
N LEU A 96 -3.70 24.18 4.31
CA LEU A 96 -2.94 23.22 5.10
C LEU A 96 -1.47 23.61 5.27
N ASN A 97 -0.94 24.54 4.49
CA ASN A 97 0.47 24.94 4.49
C ASN A 97 1.42 23.72 4.56
N PRO A 98 1.40 22.85 3.55
CA PRO A 98 2.17 21.61 3.55
C PRO A 98 3.66 21.86 3.37
N ASP A 99 4.50 20.97 3.93
CA ASP A 99 5.93 20.94 3.69
C ASP A 99 6.28 20.15 2.44
N ILE A 100 5.40 19.20 2.05
CA ILE A 100 5.55 18.37 0.86
C ILE A 100 4.20 17.89 0.33
N ILE A 101 4.10 17.78 -1.00
CA ILE A 101 2.93 17.25 -1.70
C ILE A 101 3.36 16.02 -2.51
N PHE A 102 2.73 14.88 -2.26
CA PHE A 102 2.89 13.68 -3.08
C PHE A 102 1.81 13.64 -4.15
N ALA A 103 2.22 13.64 -5.41
CA ALA A 103 1.35 13.68 -6.57
C ALA A 103 1.77 12.62 -7.61
N SER A 104 0.87 12.24 -8.51
CA SER A 104 1.20 11.36 -9.64
C SER A 104 1.18 12.15 -10.95
N ARG A 105 2.17 11.90 -11.81
CA ARG A 105 2.24 12.51 -13.15
C ARG A 105 1.00 12.16 -13.96
N PHE A 106 0.56 10.92 -13.89
CA PHE A 106 -0.62 10.42 -14.59
C PHE A 106 -1.91 11.22 -14.31
N ARG A 107 -2.06 11.80 -13.10
CA ARG A 107 -3.26 12.55 -12.69
C ARG A 107 -3.04 14.06 -12.63
N HIS A 108 -1.83 14.49 -12.27
CA HIS A 108 -1.60 15.85 -11.79
C HIS A 108 -0.58 16.62 -12.62
N GLN A 109 -0.13 16.08 -13.77
CA GLN A 109 0.87 16.75 -14.61
C GLN A 109 0.46 18.18 -14.96
N ASP A 110 -0.80 18.41 -15.34
CA ASP A 110 -1.29 19.73 -15.79
C ASP A 110 -1.37 20.75 -14.64
N ILE A 111 -1.58 20.29 -13.42
CA ILE A 111 -1.64 21.17 -12.23
C ILE A 111 -0.33 21.19 -11.43
N ALA A 112 0.67 20.40 -11.79
CA ALA A 112 1.93 20.34 -11.09
C ALA A 112 2.63 21.69 -10.92
N PRO A 113 2.63 22.61 -11.93
CA PRO A 113 3.20 23.95 -11.75
C PRO A 113 2.46 24.80 -10.70
N LEU A 114 1.16 24.58 -10.51
CA LEU A 114 0.38 25.25 -9.45
C LEU A 114 0.68 24.66 -8.08
N LEU A 115 0.79 23.33 -7.99
CA LEU A 115 1.16 22.65 -6.74
C LEU A 115 2.57 23.06 -6.26
N GLN A 116 3.51 23.24 -7.18
CA GLN A 116 4.88 23.69 -6.88
C GLN A 116 4.96 25.11 -6.32
N LYS A 117 3.94 25.95 -6.56
CA LYS A 117 3.83 27.27 -5.94
C LYS A 117 3.39 27.19 -4.47
N ILE A 118 2.80 26.07 -4.06
CA ILE A 118 2.30 25.87 -2.68
C ILE A 118 3.40 25.24 -1.83
N ALA A 119 4.02 24.15 -2.31
CA ALA A 119 5.06 23.41 -1.60
C ALA A 119 5.90 22.57 -2.57
N PRO A 120 7.06 22.02 -2.14
CA PRO A 120 7.78 20.99 -2.89
C PRO A 120 6.86 19.83 -3.27
N VAL A 121 6.96 19.36 -4.53
CA VAL A 121 6.13 18.29 -5.07
C VAL A 121 6.98 17.09 -5.42
N ALA A 122 6.72 15.95 -4.79
CA ALA A 122 7.22 14.65 -5.23
C ALA A 122 6.24 14.09 -6.27
N LEU A 123 6.57 14.24 -7.55
CA LEU A 123 5.74 13.83 -8.68
C LEU A 123 6.17 12.45 -9.17
N LEU A 124 5.40 11.41 -8.83
CA LEU A 124 5.66 10.03 -9.25
C LEU A 124 5.13 9.78 -10.67
N ASP A 125 5.89 9.06 -11.47
CA ASP A 125 5.54 8.81 -12.87
C ASP A 125 4.39 7.83 -13.02
N ASP A 126 4.35 6.79 -12.19
CA ASP A 126 3.39 5.70 -12.25
C ASP A 126 2.68 5.50 -10.90
N VAL A 127 1.40 5.17 -10.94
CA VAL A 127 0.57 4.86 -9.77
C VAL A 127 0.53 3.36 -9.45
N PHE A 128 1.13 2.50 -10.31
CA PHE A 128 1.13 1.05 -10.16
C PHE A 128 2.38 0.50 -9.48
N GLU A 129 3.46 1.28 -9.42
CA GLU A 129 4.76 0.90 -8.82
C GLU A 129 4.77 1.16 -7.31
N PHE A 130 3.99 0.39 -6.53
CA PHE A 130 3.82 0.62 -5.09
C PHE A 130 5.12 0.61 -4.28
N LYS A 131 6.12 -0.22 -4.65
CA LYS A 131 7.43 -0.24 -3.99
C LYS A 131 8.23 1.03 -4.23
N LYS A 132 8.17 1.57 -5.46
CA LYS A 132 8.79 2.85 -5.80
C LYS A 132 8.10 3.99 -5.06
N THR A 133 6.76 3.98 -5.03
CA THR A 133 5.96 4.95 -4.29
C THR A 133 6.37 4.97 -2.81
N LEU A 134 6.42 3.79 -2.16
CA LEU A 134 6.86 3.68 -0.77
C LEU A 134 8.28 4.24 -0.55
N ARG A 135 9.23 3.92 -1.43
CA ARG A 135 10.61 4.44 -1.32
C ARG A 135 10.67 5.95 -1.46
N VAL A 136 9.97 6.53 -2.44
CA VAL A 136 9.95 7.98 -2.67
C VAL A 136 9.30 8.70 -1.48
N VAL A 137 8.18 8.19 -0.98
CA VAL A 137 7.53 8.76 0.21
C VAL A 137 8.48 8.71 1.41
N ALA A 138 9.09 7.56 1.68
CA ALA A 138 10.01 7.38 2.81
C ALA A 138 11.29 8.24 2.69
N GLU A 139 11.81 8.43 1.47
CA GLU A 139 12.98 9.28 1.24
C GLU A 139 12.71 10.74 1.61
N ASN A 140 11.58 11.26 1.16
CA ASN A 140 11.17 12.65 1.44
C ASN A 140 10.83 12.89 2.93
N LEU A 141 10.53 11.82 3.67
CA LEU A 141 10.24 11.87 5.11
C LEU A 141 11.42 11.44 5.99
N ALA A 142 12.61 11.22 5.42
CA ALA A 142 13.79 10.68 6.11
C ALA A 142 13.53 9.32 6.80
N MET A 143 12.64 8.48 6.25
CA MET A 143 12.20 7.18 6.81
C MET A 143 12.68 5.97 5.97
N LYS A 144 13.82 6.10 5.25
CA LYS A 144 14.34 5.04 4.37
C LYS A 144 14.48 3.68 5.06
N SER A 145 14.91 3.66 6.33
CA SER A 145 15.04 2.43 7.10
C SER A 145 13.70 1.73 7.35
N ALA A 146 12.65 2.49 7.67
CA ALA A 146 11.31 1.94 7.85
C ALA A 146 10.76 1.33 6.56
N ALA A 147 10.95 2.00 5.42
CA ALA A 147 10.56 1.46 4.12
C ALA A 147 11.36 0.19 3.77
N ALA A 148 12.65 0.15 4.05
CA ALA A 148 13.47 -1.05 3.84
C ALA A 148 12.93 -2.26 4.62
N GLN A 149 12.59 -2.07 5.89
CA GLN A 149 11.99 -3.12 6.72
C GLN A 149 10.61 -3.59 6.21
N LEU A 150 9.79 -2.67 5.68
CA LEU A 150 8.51 -3.02 5.06
C LEU A 150 8.72 -3.89 3.82
N LEU A 151 9.68 -3.53 2.97
CA LEU A 151 10.01 -4.26 1.76
C LEU A 151 10.65 -5.62 2.06
N GLU A 152 11.50 -5.73 3.06
CA GLU A 152 12.06 -7.00 3.51
C GLU A 152 10.98 -7.98 3.99
N ARG A 153 10.01 -7.50 4.78
CA ARG A 153 8.85 -8.31 5.18
C ARG A 153 8.00 -8.73 3.98
N TRP A 154 7.81 -7.84 3.03
CA TRP A 154 7.15 -8.14 1.76
C TRP A 154 7.86 -9.27 1.02
N ASP A 155 9.17 -9.15 0.80
CA ASP A 155 9.96 -10.10 0.03
C ASP A 155 9.97 -11.49 0.70
N ALA A 156 10.04 -11.55 2.03
CA ALA A 156 9.91 -12.80 2.81
C ALA A 156 8.54 -13.46 2.62
N ARG A 157 7.45 -12.68 2.65
CA ARG A 157 6.09 -13.18 2.39
C ARG A 157 5.94 -13.71 0.97
N VAL A 158 6.42 -12.96 -0.02
CA VAL A 158 6.40 -13.37 -1.43
C VAL A 158 7.17 -14.68 -1.61
N ALA A 159 8.34 -14.83 -1.01
CA ALA A 159 9.13 -16.07 -1.08
C ALA A 159 8.37 -17.28 -0.53
N THR A 160 7.68 -17.10 0.62
CA THR A 160 6.84 -18.14 1.23
C THR A 160 5.70 -18.55 0.29
N LEU A 161 4.96 -17.58 -0.25
CA LEU A 161 3.83 -17.86 -1.15
C LEU A 161 4.26 -18.47 -2.49
N ARG A 162 5.41 -18.05 -3.04
CA ARG A 162 5.99 -18.69 -4.23
C ARG A 162 6.23 -20.19 -4.03
N ASN A 163 6.76 -20.56 -2.88
CA ASN A 163 6.98 -21.98 -2.55
C ASN A 163 5.65 -22.73 -2.47
N LEU A 164 4.64 -22.12 -1.87
CA LEU A 164 3.30 -22.69 -1.77
C LEU A 164 2.65 -22.86 -3.17
N ILE A 165 2.78 -21.87 -4.04
CA ILE A 165 2.28 -21.92 -5.43
C ILE A 165 2.96 -23.05 -6.20
N ARG A 166 4.29 -23.16 -6.14
CA ARG A 166 5.04 -24.24 -6.81
C ARG A 166 4.63 -25.63 -6.34
N THR A 167 4.43 -25.80 -5.04
CA THR A 167 3.98 -27.08 -4.48
C THR A 167 2.58 -27.45 -4.92
N ARG A 168 1.70 -26.43 -5.11
CA ARG A 168 0.31 -26.66 -5.45
C ARG A 168 0.05 -26.96 -6.93
N PHE A 169 0.73 -26.26 -7.81
CA PHE A 169 0.42 -26.29 -9.24
C PHE A 169 1.38 -27.15 -10.08
N ASP A 170 2.50 -27.55 -9.54
CA ASP A 170 3.52 -28.41 -10.19
C ASP A 170 3.75 -28.07 -11.68
N THR A 171 3.91 -26.80 -11.99
CA THR A 171 4.13 -26.30 -13.35
C THR A 171 5.51 -25.67 -13.48
N ALA A 172 6.27 -26.01 -14.53
CA ALA A 172 7.64 -25.55 -14.72
C ALA A 172 7.76 -24.01 -14.80
N ASN A 173 6.78 -23.35 -15.38
CA ASN A 173 6.77 -21.89 -15.60
C ASN A 173 5.82 -21.13 -14.65
N GLY A 174 5.33 -21.78 -13.60
CA GLY A 174 4.25 -21.26 -12.75
C GLY A 174 2.86 -21.38 -13.38
N PRO A 175 1.79 -21.41 -12.57
CA PRO A 175 0.42 -21.48 -13.07
C PRO A 175 0.03 -20.15 -13.74
N GLN A 176 -0.75 -20.25 -14.81
CA GLN A 176 -1.33 -19.07 -15.45
C GLN A 176 -2.40 -18.45 -14.56
N VAL A 177 -2.38 -17.14 -14.43
CA VAL A 177 -3.39 -16.37 -13.70
C VAL A 177 -4.19 -15.47 -14.63
N SER A 178 -5.48 -15.34 -14.34
CA SER A 178 -6.33 -14.33 -14.93
C SER A 178 -6.95 -13.48 -13.82
N VAL A 179 -6.72 -12.18 -13.87
CA VAL A 179 -7.30 -11.18 -12.95
C VAL A 179 -8.31 -10.36 -13.71
N ILE A 180 -9.60 -10.58 -13.46
CA ILE A 180 -10.67 -9.96 -14.23
C ILE A 180 -11.56 -9.08 -13.37
N GLU A 181 -12.01 -7.98 -13.94
CA GLU A 181 -13.02 -7.11 -13.36
C GLU A 181 -14.27 -7.15 -14.23
N VAL A 182 -15.39 -7.61 -13.68
CA VAL A 182 -16.66 -7.62 -14.37
C VAL A 182 -17.28 -6.24 -14.32
N ARG A 183 -17.56 -5.68 -15.49
CA ARG A 183 -18.24 -4.40 -15.72
C ARG A 183 -19.62 -4.64 -16.29
N PRO A 184 -20.53 -3.65 -16.26
CA PRO A 184 -21.89 -3.83 -16.78
C PRO A 184 -21.95 -4.24 -18.25
N ASP A 185 -20.95 -3.85 -19.06
CA ASP A 185 -20.93 -3.95 -20.52
C ASP A 185 -19.71 -4.67 -21.09
N HIS A 186 -18.74 -5.02 -20.25
CA HIS A 186 -17.51 -5.70 -20.69
C HIS A 186 -16.79 -6.39 -19.52
N ILE A 187 -15.78 -7.17 -19.85
CA ILE A 187 -14.79 -7.71 -18.91
C ILE A 187 -13.51 -6.91 -19.12
N ARG A 188 -12.94 -6.44 -18.03
CA ARG A 188 -11.58 -5.90 -18.00
C ARG A 188 -10.65 -6.99 -17.46
N SER A 189 -9.64 -7.37 -18.24
CA SER A 189 -8.57 -8.28 -17.79
C SER A 189 -7.33 -7.46 -17.47
N TYR A 190 -6.88 -7.50 -16.23
CA TYR A 190 -5.63 -6.90 -15.82
C TYR A 190 -4.44 -7.71 -16.34
N VAL A 191 -3.34 -7.02 -16.63
CA VAL A 191 -2.14 -7.62 -17.24
C VAL A 191 -0.93 -7.45 -16.32
N ALA A 192 0.20 -8.09 -16.65
CA ALA A 192 1.41 -8.11 -15.84
C ALA A 192 1.89 -6.74 -15.35
N ARG A 193 1.74 -5.68 -16.16
CA ARG A 193 2.14 -4.30 -15.83
C ARG A 193 1.12 -3.49 -15.02
N SER A 194 -0.02 -4.08 -14.68
CA SER A 194 -0.99 -3.46 -13.76
C SER A 194 -0.53 -3.59 -12.30
N PHE A 195 -1.19 -2.86 -11.39
CA PHE A 195 -0.90 -2.99 -9.97
C PHE A 195 -1.08 -4.44 -9.46
N PRO A 196 -2.25 -5.10 -9.63
CA PRO A 196 -2.38 -6.51 -9.24
C PRO A 196 -1.44 -7.41 -10.06
N GLY A 197 -1.19 -7.05 -11.33
CA GLY A 197 -0.30 -7.79 -12.20
C GLY A 197 1.13 -7.82 -11.69
N SER A 198 1.64 -6.72 -11.17
CA SER A 198 2.99 -6.68 -10.56
C SER A 198 3.10 -7.61 -9.36
N VAL A 199 2.06 -7.68 -8.51
CA VAL A 199 2.01 -8.58 -7.36
C VAL A 199 1.97 -10.04 -7.81
N MET A 200 1.10 -10.38 -8.78
CA MET A 200 1.00 -11.76 -9.32
C MET A 200 2.31 -12.20 -9.97
N SER A 201 2.98 -11.32 -10.71
CA SER A 201 4.28 -11.60 -11.33
C SER A 201 5.37 -11.86 -10.27
N GLU A 202 5.38 -11.09 -9.19
CA GLU A 202 6.29 -11.35 -8.05
C GLU A 202 6.01 -12.68 -7.35
N LEU A 203 4.77 -13.12 -7.34
CA LEU A 203 4.39 -14.44 -6.81
C LEU A 203 4.75 -15.60 -7.73
N GLY A 204 5.21 -15.32 -8.96
CA GLY A 204 5.63 -16.33 -9.93
C GLY A 204 4.48 -16.91 -10.74
N PHE A 205 3.36 -16.23 -10.83
CA PHE A 205 2.30 -16.57 -11.78
C PHE A 205 2.72 -16.23 -13.21
N ALA A 206 2.34 -17.07 -14.14
CA ALA A 206 2.49 -16.85 -15.57
C ALA A 206 1.28 -16.07 -16.14
N TRP A 207 1.48 -15.42 -17.26
CA TRP A 207 0.48 -14.64 -17.97
C TRP A 207 0.25 -15.20 -19.36
N SER A 208 -0.95 -15.01 -19.92
CA SER A 208 -1.20 -15.29 -21.34
C SER A 208 -0.31 -14.40 -22.22
N GLU A 209 -0.01 -14.86 -23.43
CA GLU A 209 0.80 -14.08 -24.39
C GLU A 209 0.24 -12.69 -24.63
N GLN A 210 -1.07 -12.56 -24.78
CA GLN A 210 -1.75 -11.26 -24.94
C GLN A 210 -1.53 -10.35 -23.74
N ALA A 211 -1.58 -10.89 -22.50
CA ALA A 211 -1.37 -10.12 -21.30
C ALA A 211 0.10 -9.66 -21.15
N MET A 212 1.05 -10.44 -21.65
CA MET A 212 2.47 -10.09 -21.68
C MET A 212 2.79 -9.00 -22.72
N GLN A 213 2.14 -9.04 -23.87
CA GLN A 213 2.37 -8.10 -24.98
C GLN A 213 1.58 -6.78 -24.82
N ALA A 214 0.63 -6.73 -23.90
CA ALA A 214 -0.23 -5.57 -23.71
C ALA A 214 0.56 -4.30 -23.31
N GLN A 215 0.32 -3.21 -23.99
CA GLN A 215 0.93 -1.90 -23.69
C GLN A 215 0.18 -1.12 -22.60
N SER A 216 -1.10 -1.44 -22.37
CA SER A 216 -1.96 -0.86 -21.32
C SER A 216 -1.93 -1.72 -20.04
N ALA A 217 -2.42 -1.17 -18.93
CA ALA A 217 -2.55 -1.93 -17.67
C ALA A 217 -3.69 -2.96 -17.68
N SER A 218 -4.57 -2.94 -18.69
CA SER A 218 -5.67 -3.88 -18.83
C SER A 218 -6.12 -4.02 -20.28
N LEU A 219 -6.69 -5.17 -20.61
CA LEU A 219 -7.39 -5.45 -21.86
C LEU A 219 -8.91 -5.35 -21.63
N ARG A 220 -9.66 -4.97 -22.67
CA ARG A 220 -11.12 -4.89 -22.64
C ARG A 220 -11.70 -5.95 -23.59
N PHE A 221 -12.61 -6.77 -23.08
CA PHE A 221 -13.35 -7.78 -23.83
C PHE A 221 -14.84 -7.47 -23.75
N SER A 222 -15.44 -7.10 -24.86
CA SER A 222 -16.86 -6.69 -24.89
C SER A 222 -17.80 -7.80 -25.35
N GLY A 223 -17.30 -8.80 -26.08
CA GLY A 223 -18.08 -9.93 -26.57
C GLY A 223 -17.78 -11.23 -25.81
N MET A 224 -18.79 -12.11 -25.72
CA MET A 224 -18.66 -13.42 -25.06
C MET A 224 -17.75 -14.39 -25.83
N GLU A 225 -17.57 -14.19 -27.14
CA GLU A 225 -16.66 -14.93 -28.00
C GLU A 225 -15.20 -14.81 -27.56
N ASN A 226 -14.87 -13.76 -26.79
CA ASN A 226 -13.53 -13.51 -26.26
C ASN A 226 -13.24 -14.26 -24.95
N ILE A 227 -14.23 -14.93 -24.35
CA ILE A 227 -14.05 -15.68 -23.09
C ILE A 227 -12.85 -16.65 -23.14
N PRO A 228 -12.59 -17.42 -24.21
CA PRO A 228 -11.44 -18.32 -24.27
C PRO A 228 -10.08 -17.62 -24.12
N LEU A 229 -9.98 -16.33 -24.43
CA LEU A 229 -8.75 -15.53 -24.25
C LEU A 229 -8.40 -15.27 -22.78
N LEU A 230 -9.35 -15.49 -21.87
CA LEU A 230 -9.17 -15.36 -20.43
C LEU A 230 -8.64 -16.65 -19.79
N ASP A 231 -8.52 -17.78 -20.55
CA ASP A 231 -8.21 -19.09 -19.98
C ASP A 231 -6.92 -19.06 -19.13
N ALA A 232 -7.00 -19.65 -17.94
CA ALA A 232 -5.93 -19.69 -16.95
C ALA A 232 -6.15 -20.84 -15.97
N ASP A 233 -5.15 -21.12 -15.12
CA ASP A 233 -5.23 -22.15 -14.08
C ASP A 233 -5.96 -21.68 -12.83
N ILE A 234 -5.98 -20.35 -12.59
CA ILE A 234 -6.66 -19.72 -11.48
C ILE A 234 -7.19 -18.34 -11.88
N PHE A 235 -8.38 -18.00 -11.40
CA PHE A 235 -9.00 -16.67 -11.57
C PHE A 235 -9.15 -15.93 -10.26
N PHE A 236 -8.81 -14.64 -10.30
CA PHE A 236 -9.23 -13.65 -9.30
C PHE A 236 -10.22 -12.69 -9.95
N ILE A 237 -11.43 -12.61 -9.40
CA ILE A 237 -12.59 -11.95 -10.01
C ILE A 237 -13.00 -10.77 -9.14
N LEU A 238 -12.97 -9.57 -9.73
CA LEU A 238 -13.38 -8.33 -9.09
C LEU A 238 -14.80 -7.97 -9.50
N LEU A 239 -15.68 -7.82 -8.52
CA LEU A 239 -17.03 -7.27 -8.68
C LEU A 239 -17.04 -5.88 -8.04
N ARG A 240 -16.73 -4.83 -8.81
CA ARG A 240 -16.36 -3.51 -8.29
C ARG A 240 -17.44 -2.79 -7.46
N ALA A 241 -18.68 -3.16 -7.57
CA ALA A 241 -19.76 -2.56 -6.80
C ALA A 241 -20.90 -3.55 -6.61
N ASN A 242 -21.67 -3.38 -5.54
CA ASN A 242 -22.97 -4.03 -5.39
C ASN A 242 -23.99 -3.42 -6.38
N SER A 243 -23.74 -3.65 -7.67
CA SER A 243 -24.57 -3.16 -8.76
C SER A 243 -25.37 -4.30 -9.37
N PRO A 244 -26.71 -4.19 -9.48
CA PRO A 244 -27.51 -5.20 -10.16
C PRO A 244 -27.05 -5.48 -11.60
N ALA A 245 -26.49 -4.48 -12.27
CA ALA A 245 -25.97 -4.64 -13.63
C ALA A 245 -24.71 -5.52 -13.66
N ILE A 246 -23.78 -5.33 -12.72
CA ILE A 246 -22.59 -6.18 -12.57
C ILE A 246 -22.98 -7.60 -12.16
N ALA A 247 -23.93 -7.75 -11.23
CA ALA A 247 -24.40 -9.06 -10.81
C ALA A 247 -25.03 -9.82 -11.99
N ARG A 248 -25.89 -9.17 -12.79
CA ARG A 248 -26.45 -9.78 -14.01
C ARG A 248 -25.37 -10.17 -15.02
N GLN A 249 -24.42 -9.27 -15.27
CA GLN A 249 -23.31 -9.54 -16.20
C GLN A 249 -22.48 -10.74 -15.74
N TYR A 250 -22.16 -10.81 -14.45
CA TYR A 250 -21.43 -11.94 -13.86
C TYR A 250 -22.24 -13.25 -13.98
N GLN A 251 -23.53 -13.22 -13.69
CA GLN A 251 -24.40 -14.37 -13.84
C GLN A 251 -24.44 -14.84 -15.32
N THR A 252 -24.61 -13.89 -16.27
CA THR A 252 -24.59 -14.22 -17.70
C THR A 252 -23.26 -14.85 -18.11
N LEU A 253 -22.15 -14.32 -17.62
CA LEU A 253 -20.81 -14.87 -17.87
C LEU A 253 -20.68 -16.29 -17.34
N THR A 254 -21.07 -16.53 -16.09
CA THR A 254 -20.85 -17.83 -15.41
C THR A 254 -21.68 -18.97 -15.98
N VAL A 255 -22.85 -18.70 -16.60
CA VAL A 255 -23.66 -19.71 -17.25
C VAL A 255 -23.28 -19.95 -18.72
N HIS A 256 -22.41 -19.14 -19.30
CA HIS A 256 -22.06 -19.21 -20.71
C HIS A 256 -21.25 -20.48 -21.00
N PRO A 257 -21.56 -21.25 -22.10
CA PRO A 257 -20.84 -22.50 -22.42
C PRO A 257 -19.32 -22.35 -22.55
N LEU A 258 -18.83 -21.24 -23.14
CA LEU A 258 -17.39 -20.97 -23.25
C LEU A 258 -16.74 -20.77 -21.89
N TRP A 259 -17.42 -20.13 -20.92
CA TRP A 259 -16.91 -19.99 -19.55
C TRP A 259 -16.73 -21.36 -18.88
N GLN A 260 -17.70 -22.26 -19.06
CA GLN A 260 -17.64 -23.61 -18.49
C GLN A 260 -16.50 -24.48 -19.06
N GLN A 261 -15.91 -24.06 -20.19
CA GLN A 261 -14.77 -24.76 -20.80
C GLN A 261 -13.41 -24.34 -20.22
N LEU A 262 -13.33 -23.21 -19.51
CA LEU A 262 -12.09 -22.68 -18.97
C LEU A 262 -11.49 -23.62 -17.92
N ARG A 263 -10.15 -23.71 -17.89
CA ARG A 263 -9.40 -24.62 -16.99
C ARG A 263 -9.69 -24.32 -15.52
N ALA A 264 -9.62 -23.04 -15.11
CA ALA A 264 -9.91 -22.63 -13.75
C ALA A 264 -11.34 -22.93 -13.32
N VAL A 265 -12.32 -22.82 -14.23
CA VAL A 265 -13.73 -23.14 -13.96
C VAL A 265 -13.90 -24.63 -13.70
N LYS A 266 -13.35 -25.48 -14.57
CA LYS A 266 -13.37 -26.95 -14.43
C LYS A 266 -12.66 -27.42 -13.15
N ALA A 267 -11.61 -26.70 -12.74
CA ALA A 267 -10.83 -27.01 -11.55
C ALA A 267 -11.36 -26.35 -10.27
N GLY A 268 -12.47 -25.58 -10.34
CA GLY A 268 -13.01 -24.85 -9.19
C GLY A 268 -12.08 -23.76 -8.63
N GLN A 269 -11.16 -23.23 -9.45
CA GLN A 269 -10.15 -22.25 -9.04
C GLN A 269 -10.62 -20.81 -9.36
N LEU A 270 -11.80 -20.44 -8.86
CA LEU A 270 -12.43 -19.14 -9.05
C LEU A 270 -12.57 -18.44 -7.70
N TRP A 271 -11.97 -17.25 -7.58
CA TRP A 271 -11.92 -16.50 -6.34
C TRP A 271 -12.45 -15.09 -6.54
N VAL A 272 -13.63 -14.80 -5.97
CA VAL A 272 -14.15 -13.44 -5.93
C VAL A 272 -13.44 -12.69 -4.80
N VAL A 273 -12.82 -11.57 -5.15
CA VAL A 273 -11.97 -10.76 -4.24
C VAL A 273 -12.45 -9.32 -4.16
N ASP A 274 -12.02 -8.61 -3.10
CA ASP A 274 -12.36 -7.20 -2.92
C ASP A 274 -11.62 -6.33 -3.96
N SER A 275 -12.36 -5.55 -4.71
CA SER A 275 -11.82 -4.67 -5.75
C SER A 275 -10.94 -3.55 -5.19
N VAL A 276 -11.09 -3.15 -3.93
CA VAL A 276 -10.32 -2.05 -3.34
C VAL A 276 -8.83 -2.40 -3.26
N PRO A 277 -8.40 -3.48 -2.57
CA PRO A 277 -6.98 -3.86 -2.55
C PRO A 277 -6.44 -4.19 -3.94
N TRP A 278 -7.24 -4.82 -4.80
CA TRP A 278 -6.77 -5.34 -6.08
C TRP A 278 -6.63 -4.31 -7.20
N SER A 279 -7.45 -3.24 -7.20
CA SER A 279 -7.46 -2.31 -8.34
C SER A 279 -7.44 -0.83 -7.98
N LEU A 280 -7.64 -0.48 -6.72
CA LEU A 280 -7.86 0.91 -6.30
C LEU A 280 -6.86 1.41 -5.26
N SER A 281 -6.17 0.53 -4.53
CA SER A 281 -5.27 0.91 -3.43
C SER A 281 -3.93 1.46 -3.91
N GLY A 282 -3.25 0.78 -4.81
CA GLY A 282 -1.97 1.20 -5.39
C GLY A 282 -0.80 1.32 -4.39
N GLY A 283 -0.92 0.78 -3.18
CA GLY A 283 0.10 0.87 -2.14
C GLY A 283 0.43 -0.48 -1.49
N ILE A 284 1.43 -0.49 -0.59
CA ILE A 284 1.96 -1.72 0.02
C ILE A 284 0.98 -2.40 0.98
N LEU A 285 0.13 -1.63 1.68
CA LEU A 285 -0.89 -2.21 2.56
C LEU A 285 -1.96 -2.93 1.73
N GLY A 286 -2.43 -2.31 0.65
CA GLY A 286 -3.34 -2.95 -0.29
C GLY A 286 -2.70 -4.16 -0.97
N ALA A 287 -1.44 -4.07 -1.39
CA ALA A 287 -0.70 -5.21 -1.96
C ALA A 287 -0.62 -6.38 -0.97
N ASN A 288 -0.40 -6.12 0.33
CA ASN A 288 -0.43 -7.17 1.35
C ASN A 288 -1.80 -7.85 1.49
N GLN A 289 -2.91 -7.15 1.24
CA GLN A 289 -4.23 -7.79 1.21
C GLN A 289 -4.38 -8.72 0.00
N ILE A 290 -3.80 -8.36 -1.15
CA ILE A 290 -3.73 -9.28 -2.29
C ILE A 290 -2.98 -10.56 -1.90
N LEU A 291 -1.86 -10.46 -1.17
CA LEU A 291 -1.16 -11.65 -0.66
C LEU A 291 -2.04 -12.50 0.27
N ASN A 292 -2.87 -11.88 1.13
CA ASN A 292 -3.80 -12.61 1.99
C ASN A 292 -4.83 -13.39 1.17
N ASP A 293 -5.40 -12.76 0.13
CA ASP A 293 -6.40 -13.41 -0.73
C ASP A 293 -5.79 -14.58 -1.53
N VAL A 294 -4.57 -14.41 -2.03
CA VAL A 294 -3.84 -15.49 -2.72
C VAL A 294 -3.54 -16.63 -1.76
N GLU A 295 -3.04 -16.34 -0.56
CA GLU A 295 -2.79 -17.34 0.48
C GLU A 295 -4.04 -18.13 0.83
N TYR A 296 -5.15 -17.43 1.02
CA TYR A 296 -6.46 -18.04 1.28
C TYR A 296 -6.89 -18.98 0.13
N ALA A 297 -6.75 -18.51 -1.12
CA ALA A 297 -7.07 -19.34 -2.31
C ALA A 297 -6.21 -20.60 -2.37
N LEU A 298 -4.92 -20.49 -2.08
CA LEU A 298 -4.00 -21.63 -2.09
C LEU A 298 -4.29 -22.65 -0.98
N LEU A 299 -4.73 -22.21 0.18
CA LEU A 299 -5.01 -23.09 1.31
C LEU A 299 -6.37 -23.81 1.19
N ARG A 300 -7.41 -23.13 0.69
CA ARG A 300 -8.76 -23.69 0.59
C ARG A 300 -9.00 -24.55 -0.64
N GLY A 301 -8.31 -24.31 -1.74
CA GLY A 301 -8.43 -25.15 -2.91
C GLY A 301 -7.82 -26.56 -2.74
N ARG A 302 -7.58 -27.03 -1.53
CA ARG A 302 -7.11 -28.39 -1.18
C ARG A 302 -8.24 -29.39 -0.90
N ALA A 303 -9.51 -28.98 -1.08
CA ALA A 303 -10.65 -29.85 -0.86
C ALA A 303 -11.02 -30.62 -2.12
#